data_a9a823567a30c6ccaae3c05954810564
#
_entry.id   a9a823567a30c6ccaae3c05954810564
#
_cell.length_a   1.000
_cell.length_b   1.000
_cell.length_c   1.000
_cell.angle_alpha   90.00
_cell.angle_beta   90.00
_cell.angle_gamma   90.00
#
_symmetry.space_group_name_H-M   'P 1'
#
loop_
_entity.id
_entity.type
_entity.pdbx_description
1 polymer ?
#
loop_
_entity_poly.entity_id
_entity_poly.type
_entity_poly.pdbx_seq_one_letter_code
_entity_poly.pdbx_strand_id
1 'polypeptide(L)'
;MTRFRNPVLPGFHPDPSVCRVADDYYLVTSTFEWFPGLPVFHSRDLVHWRPLGHALDRPDQLPLDGAPASGGLYAPTLRHRDGAFYLVCTLVDGTDWSGHFVMTASDPAGPWSDAHRLDGDGIDPSLFFDDDGRAWCTGTRLTGRYEGHTEIWLREFDAAALALTGPEHVIWDGAVKGAIWSEGSHLYKIGGRYHLLTAEGGTALDHAVMIARADAVTGPYEGSPRNPVLTHRTFGSGHPIVGTGHADLVETPDGEWWMVLLAMRPHRGDRCVLGRETFLTPLAWEDGWPVTGGRVEPSHPVPSLPPHPWPAVPARESFDGPELGPVWNMLRPPRERWWSLDERPGHLRLRVRPESLADVANPSFVGRRQQHHDFAAFTALDFTPVDEEWAGLALVQNNDFHVLLVSTSRGVLLVKREQGVETVLAEAPPVPGRVGLGFEAHGRWYQASCAAEPGTWAPLGDPVDGDLLTSQVAGGFTGVYIGPYATSGGRTSTNHADFAWFEYTPLEAAGP
;
A
#
# COMPACT_ATOMS: atom_id res chain seq x y z
N MET A 1 -26.72 -16.75 -4.85
CA MET A 1 -26.13 -15.80 -3.89
C MET A 1 -25.22 -14.87 -4.66
N THR A 2 -25.30 -13.57 -4.42
CA THR A 2 -24.39 -12.58 -5.01
C THR A 2 -22.98 -12.83 -4.46
N ARG A 3 -21.97 -12.67 -5.30
CA ARG A 3 -20.55 -12.89 -4.93
C ARG A 3 -19.74 -11.64 -5.23
N PHE A 4 -18.71 -11.38 -4.43
CA PHE A 4 -17.69 -10.39 -4.74
C PHE A 4 -16.40 -11.07 -5.23
N ARG A 5 -15.50 -10.29 -5.82
CA ARG A 5 -14.17 -10.73 -6.23
C ARG A 5 -13.11 -10.15 -5.31
N ASN A 6 -12.13 -10.96 -4.98
CA ASN A 6 -10.89 -10.54 -4.31
C ASN A 6 -9.80 -10.16 -5.33
N PRO A 7 -8.89 -9.23 -4.99
CA PRO A 7 -8.86 -8.42 -3.77
C PRO A 7 -9.95 -7.34 -3.72
N VAL A 8 -10.35 -6.91 -2.51
CA VAL A 8 -11.31 -5.80 -2.32
C VAL A 8 -10.64 -4.43 -2.48
N LEU A 9 -9.31 -4.35 -2.29
CA LEU A 9 -8.48 -3.20 -2.68
C LEU A 9 -7.32 -3.72 -3.55
N PRO A 10 -7.45 -3.65 -4.89
CA PRO A 10 -6.42 -4.11 -5.80
C PRO A 10 -5.23 -3.15 -5.88
N GLY A 11 -4.05 -3.72 -6.14
CA GLY A 11 -2.77 -3.01 -6.14
C GLY A 11 -2.18 -2.88 -4.74
N PHE A 12 -1.08 -2.17 -4.62
CA PHE A 12 -0.30 -2.05 -3.40
C PHE A 12 -1.09 -1.41 -2.24
N HIS A 13 -1.80 -2.23 -1.48
CA HIS A 13 -2.56 -1.90 -0.27
C HIS A 13 -2.33 -2.97 0.80
N PRO A 14 -1.12 -3.05 1.39
CA PRO A 14 -0.75 -4.07 2.35
C PRO A 14 -1.17 -3.71 3.78
N ASP A 15 -1.04 -4.69 4.67
CA ASP A 15 -1.14 -4.52 6.11
C ASP A 15 -2.46 -3.83 6.53
N PRO A 16 -3.63 -4.33 6.07
CA PRO A 16 -4.90 -3.65 6.30
C PRO A 16 -5.31 -3.73 7.77
N SER A 17 -5.71 -2.59 8.34
CA SER A 17 -6.41 -2.54 9.62
C SER A 17 -7.78 -1.90 9.45
N VAL A 18 -8.80 -2.50 10.06
CA VAL A 18 -10.20 -2.13 9.89
C VAL A 18 -10.87 -1.83 11.23
N CYS A 19 -11.75 -0.81 11.27
CA CYS A 19 -12.65 -0.61 12.38
C CYS A 19 -14.06 -0.30 11.89
N ARG A 20 -15.06 -0.65 12.69
CA ARG A 20 -16.47 -0.33 12.45
C ARG A 20 -16.96 0.76 13.38
N VAL A 21 -17.69 1.72 12.83
CA VAL A 21 -18.40 2.76 13.57
C VAL A 21 -19.86 2.77 13.11
N ALA A 22 -20.75 2.24 13.94
CA ALA A 22 -22.15 1.96 13.58
C ALA A 22 -22.25 1.07 12.32
N ASP A 23 -22.76 1.63 11.21
CA ASP A 23 -22.94 0.91 9.93
C ASP A 23 -21.82 1.19 8.93
N ASP A 24 -20.82 1.95 9.33
CA ASP A 24 -19.71 2.35 8.47
C ASP A 24 -18.42 1.61 8.86
N TYR A 25 -17.62 1.24 7.87
CA TYR A 25 -16.33 0.57 8.01
C TYR A 25 -15.23 1.47 7.49
N TYR A 26 -14.14 1.57 8.24
CA TYR A 26 -12.97 2.35 7.88
C TYR A 26 -11.73 1.46 7.87
N LEU A 27 -10.88 1.62 6.87
CA LEU A 27 -9.70 0.79 6.66
C LEU A 27 -8.51 1.68 6.32
N VAL A 28 -7.34 1.32 6.83
CA VAL A 28 -6.06 1.97 6.55
C VAL A 28 -5.04 0.93 6.10
N THR A 29 -4.08 1.34 5.26
CA THR A 29 -2.99 0.48 4.79
C THR A 29 -1.64 1.19 4.88
N SER A 30 -0.54 0.43 4.95
CA SER A 30 0.82 0.99 4.92
C SER A 30 1.16 1.57 3.55
N THR A 31 2.12 2.50 3.55
CA THR A 31 2.57 3.17 2.31
C THR A 31 4.08 3.30 2.20
N PHE A 32 4.82 2.92 3.21
CA PHE A 32 6.28 3.03 3.24
C PHE A 32 6.76 4.46 2.91
N GLU A 33 7.62 4.64 1.92
CA GLU A 33 8.17 5.93 1.49
C GLU A 33 7.19 6.79 0.66
N TRP A 34 6.00 6.31 0.35
CA TRP A 34 5.05 7.02 -0.52
C TRP A 34 4.23 8.06 0.24
N PHE A 35 4.08 9.24 -0.37
CA PHE A 35 3.33 10.40 0.14
C PHE A 35 2.25 10.86 -0.87
N PRO A 36 1.04 11.30 -0.45
CA PRO A 36 0.54 11.25 0.92
C PRO A 36 0.49 9.82 1.46
N GLY A 37 0.68 9.65 2.78
CA GLY A 37 0.79 8.35 3.42
C GLY A 37 -0.45 7.93 4.19
N LEU A 38 -0.57 6.62 4.45
CA LEU A 38 -1.63 6.02 5.25
C LEU A 38 -3.04 6.37 4.72
N PRO A 39 -3.41 5.90 3.51
CA PRO A 39 -4.72 6.14 2.94
C PRO A 39 -5.81 5.56 3.82
N VAL A 40 -6.87 6.34 4.03
CA VAL A 40 -8.07 5.93 4.78
C VAL A 40 -9.18 5.67 3.79
N PHE A 41 -9.76 4.49 3.88
CA PHE A 41 -10.87 4.04 3.04
C PHE A 41 -12.15 3.92 3.84
N HIS A 42 -13.30 4.05 3.17
CA HIS A 42 -14.63 3.91 3.72
C HIS A 42 -15.44 2.89 2.92
N SER A 43 -16.15 2.03 3.62
CA SER A 43 -17.12 1.08 3.07
C SER A 43 -18.36 1.00 3.95
N ARG A 44 -19.49 0.55 3.38
CA ARG A 44 -20.72 0.17 4.09
C ARG A 44 -21.07 -1.30 3.95
N ASP A 45 -20.30 -2.02 3.16
CA ASP A 45 -20.58 -3.43 2.86
C ASP A 45 -19.32 -4.31 2.87
N LEU A 46 -18.16 -3.78 3.30
CA LEU A 46 -16.84 -4.43 3.34
C LEU A 46 -16.27 -4.80 1.96
N VAL A 47 -17.05 -4.67 0.88
CA VAL A 47 -16.67 -5.05 -0.48
C VAL A 47 -16.29 -3.84 -1.32
N HIS A 48 -17.10 -2.79 -1.24
CA HIS A 48 -16.92 -1.57 -2.03
C HIS A 48 -16.27 -0.50 -1.15
N TRP A 49 -15.02 -0.18 -1.46
CA TRP A 49 -14.21 0.80 -0.73
C TRP A 49 -13.97 2.04 -1.57
N ARG A 50 -14.09 3.21 -0.96
CA ARG A 50 -13.65 4.47 -1.55
C ARG A 50 -12.58 5.12 -0.68
N PRO A 51 -11.57 5.77 -1.24
CA PRO A 51 -10.64 6.58 -0.46
C PRO A 51 -11.35 7.83 0.07
N LEU A 52 -11.09 8.17 1.34
CA LEU A 52 -11.53 9.43 1.96
C LEU A 52 -10.43 10.50 1.89
N GLY A 53 -9.18 10.08 1.95
CA GLY A 53 -7.99 10.89 2.02
C GLY A 53 -6.84 10.09 2.63
N HIS A 54 -5.90 10.78 3.24
CA HIS A 54 -4.73 10.19 3.88
C HIS A 54 -4.56 10.75 5.29
N ALA A 55 -4.12 9.91 6.21
CA ALA A 55 -3.85 10.38 7.57
C ALA A 55 -2.59 11.26 7.62
N LEU A 56 -1.64 11.00 6.73
CA LEU A 56 -0.42 11.77 6.57
C LEU A 56 -0.45 12.49 5.22
N ASP A 57 -0.90 13.74 5.21
CA ASP A 57 -1.09 14.58 4.01
C ASP A 57 -0.32 15.90 4.04
N ARG A 58 0.32 16.26 5.17
CA ARG A 58 1.16 17.43 5.31
C ARG A 58 2.63 17.03 5.44
N PRO A 59 3.53 17.64 4.64
CA PRO A 59 4.96 17.27 4.62
C PRO A 59 5.66 17.35 5.99
N ASP A 60 5.19 18.20 6.89
CA ASP A 60 5.83 18.42 8.18
C ASP A 60 5.29 17.51 9.32
N GLN A 61 4.30 16.63 9.03
CA GLN A 61 3.76 15.72 10.05
C GLN A 61 4.78 14.67 10.51
N LEU A 62 5.66 14.21 9.61
CA LEU A 62 6.69 13.21 9.88
C LEU A 62 7.95 13.42 9.02
N PRO A 63 9.17 13.09 9.53
CA PRO A 63 10.43 13.22 8.80
C PRO A 63 10.63 12.03 7.84
N LEU A 64 9.91 12.01 6.72
CA LEU A 64 9.91 10.93 5.72
C LEU A 64 10.85 11.22 4.52
N ASP A 65 11.54 12.37 4.49
CA ASP A 65 12.27 12.86 3.33
C ASP A 65 13.36 11.92 2.79
N GLY A 66 14.13 11.34 3.67
CA GLY A 66 15.24 10.46 3.35
C GLY A 66 14.92 8.97 3.48
N ALA A 67 13.65 8.61 3.66
CA ALA A 67 13.26 7.21 3.79
C ALA A 67 13.72 6.42 2.56
N PRO A 68 14.49 5.34 2.73
CA PRO A 68 14.89 4.48 1.61
C PRO A 68 13.68 3.76 1.02
N ALA A 69 13.87 3.13 -0.13
CA ALA A 69 12.84 2.26 -0.70
C ALA A 69 12.42 1.20 0.32
N SER A 70 11.12 1.08 0.55
CA SER A 70 10.50 0.20 1.57
C SER A 70 10.85 0.53 3.03
N GLY A 71 11.44 1.68 3.32
CA GLY A 71 11.44 2.33 4.63
C GLY A 71 10.19 3.19 4.81
N GLY A 72 10.09 3.95 5.90
CA GLY A 72 8.98 4.87 6.12
C GLY A 72 7.80 4.28 6.90
N LEU A 73 6.59 4.36 6.38
CA LEU A 73 5.34 4.06 7.08
C LEU A 73 4.96 2.58 6.97
N TYR A 74 5.26 1.82 8.03
CA TYR A 74 4.96 0.38 8.13
C TYR A 74 3.47 0.14 8.47
N ALA A 75 3.15 -1.05 9.00
CA ALA A 75 1.77 -1.43 9.28
C ALA A 75 1.06 -0.48 10.25
N PRO A 76 -0.04 0.16 9.84
CA PRO A 76 -0.87 0.98 10.72
C PRO A 76 -1.95 0.15 11.39
N THR A 77 -2.42 0.62 12.55
CA THR A 77 -3.68 0.16 13.13
C THR A 77 -4.64 1.33 13.31
N LEU A 78 -5.89 1.13 12.90
CA LEU A 78 -6.98 2.10 13.03
C LEU A 78 -8.01 1.61 14.06
N ARG A 79 -8.32 2.44 15.05
CA ARG A 79 -9.37 2.17 16.03
C ARG A 79 -10.22 3.42 16.26
N HIS A 80 -11.45 3.21 16.71
CA HIS A 80 -12.37 4.29 17.07
C HIS A 80 -12.87 4.11 18.50
N ARG A 81 -12.82 5.18 19.28
CA ARG A 81 -13.33 5.21 20.67
C ARG A 81 -13.84 6.61 21.01
N ASP A 82 -15.03 6.67 21.62
CA ASP A 82 -15.62 7.90 22.19
C ASP A 82 -15.63 9.11 21.21
N GLY A 83 -15.95 8.83 19.92
CA GLY A 83 -16.03 9.83 18.86
C GLY A 83 -14.69 10.25 18.25
N ALA A 84 -13.60 9.61 18.60
CA ALA A 84 -12.28 9.86 18.03
C ALA A 84 -11.72 8.60 17.33
N PHE A 85 -11.10 8.80 16.19
CA PHE A 85 -10.25 7.81 15.53
C PHE A 85 -8.82 7.93 16.06
N TYR A 86 -8.20 6.81 16.28
CA TYR A 86 -6.80 6.65 16.68
C TYR A 86 -6.11 5.80 15.61
N LEU A 87 -5.04 6.33 15.05
CA LEU A 87 -4.18 5.62 14.11
C LEU A 87 -2.80 5.53 14.74
N VAL A 88 -2.29 4.32 14.94
CA VAL A 88 -0.91 4.06 15.37
C VAL A 88 -0.15 3.41 14.23
N CYS A 89 1.13 3.76 14.11
CA CYS A 89 2.00 3.23 13.06
C CYS A 89 3.46 3.33 13.50
N THR A 90 4.37 2.71 12.75
CA THR A 90 5.82 2.86 12.93
C THR A 90 6.41 3.61 11.76
N LEU A 91 7.22 4.62 12.05
CA LEU A 91 8.16 5.22 11.11
C LEU A 91 9.49 4.46 11.20
N VAL A 92 9.87 3.79 10.11
CA VAL A 92 11.14 3.07 9.98
C VAL A 92 12.07 3.88 9.07
N ASP A 93 13.33 3.99 9.44
CA ASP A 93 14.35 4.74 8.69
C ASP A 93 13.97 6.19 8.39
N GLY A 94 13.30 6.87 9.34
CA GLY A 94 13.06 8.30 9.28
C GLY A 94 14.35 9.11 9.45
N THR A 95 14.43 10.30 8.85
CA THR A 95 15.65 11.13 8.84
C THR A 95 16.02 11.68 10.21
N ASP A 96 15.03 12.09 11.00
CA ASP A 96 15.26 12.73 12.30
C ASP A 96 14.99 11.78 13.48
N TRP A 97 14.05 10.86 13.30
CA TRP A 97 13.73 9.83 14.26
C TRP A 97 13.02 8.65 13.58
N SER A 98 13.02 7.50 14.24
CA SER A 98 12.22 6.33 13.92
C SER A 98 11.50 5.84 15.16
N GLY A 99 10.46 5.02 15.00
CA GLY A 99 9.69 4.44 16.09
C GLY A 99 8.19 4.63 15.95
N HIS A 100 7.46 4.25 16.98
CA HIS A 100 6.01 4.31 16.99
C HIS A 100 5.48 5.73 17.17
N PHE A 101 4.32 5.98 16.57
CA PHE A 101 3.56 7.20 16.76
C PHE A 101 2.06 6.94 16.74
N VAL A 102 1.30 7.89 17.29
CA VAL A 102 -0.15 7.92 17.24
C VAL A 102 -0.62 9.24 16.63
N MET A 103 -1.66 9.17 15.81
CA MET A 103 -2.39 10.32 15.26
C MET A 103 -3.88 10.15 15.58
N THR A 104 -4.58 11.28 15.74
CA THR A 104 -6.02 11.28 16.05
C THR A 104 -6.80 12.17 15.10
N ALA A 105 -8.07 11.82 14.87
CA ALA A 105 -9.03 12.65 14.15
C ALA A 105 -10.45 12.42 14.69
N SER A 106 -11.31 13.42 14.61
CA SER A 106 -12.75 13.27 14.86
C SER A 106 -13.53 12.83 13.62
N ASP A 107 -12.98 13.11 12.43
CA ASP A 107 -13.49 12.67 11.14
C ASP A 107 -12.42 11.81 10.47
N PRO A 108 -12.75 10.60 9.97
CA PRO A 108 -11.78 9.73 9.31
C PRO A 108 -11.22 10.33 8.00
N ALA A 109 -11.94 11.28 7.39
CA ALA A 109 -11.43 12.06 6.26
C ALA A 109 -10.39 13.11 6.67
N GLY A 110 -10.20 13.34 7.97
CA GLY A 110 -9.30 14.35 8.53
C GLY A 110 -9.99 15.70 8.84
N PRO A 111 -9.22 16.75 9.23
CA PRO A 111 -7.76 16.69 9.32
C PRO A 111 -7.27 15.81 10.48
N TRP A 112 -6.23 15.05 10.23
CA TRP A 112 -5.54 14.27 11.25
C TRP A 112 -4.55 15.15 12.03
N SER A 113 -4.33 14.83 13.30
CA SER A 113 -3.34 15.53 14.13
C SER A 113 -1.92 15.34 13.57
N ASP A 114 -0.97 16.11 14.08
CA ASP A 114 0.43 15.77 13.95
C ASP A 114 0.72 14.46 14.70
N ALA A 115 1.81 13.81 14.35
CA ALA A 115 2.21 12.54 14.95
C ALA A 115 2.76 12.77 16.38
N HIS A 116 2.20 12.05 17.36
CA HIS A 116 2.72 11.98 18.73
C HIS A 116 3.56 10.71 18.87
N ARG A 117 4.84 10.84 19.22
CA ARG A 117 5.73 9.71 19.45
C ARG A 117 5.26 8.86 20.63
N LEU A 118 5.29 7.54 20.43
CA LEU A 118 5.08 6.57 21.51
C LEU A 118 6.42 5.94 21.88
N ASP A 119 6.68 5.82 23.18
CA ASP A 119 7.89 5.17 23.72
C ASP A 119 7.71 3.64 23.73
N GLY A 120 7.69 3.06 22.53
CA GLY A 120 7.60 1.62 22.28
C GLY A 120 8.69 1.20 21.29
N ASP A 121 9.12 -0.05 21.37
CA ASP A 121 10.20 -0.60 20.57
C ASP A 121 9.66 -1.52 19.46
N GLY A 122 10.32 -1.53 18.30
CA GLY A 122 10.05 -2.42 17.18
C GLY A 122 9.06 -1.87 16.15
N ILE A 123 8.12 -2.72 15.69
CA ILE A 123 7.17 -2.40 14.60
C ILE A 123 5.73 -2.83 14.97
N ASP A 124 4.77 -2.55 14.09
CA ASP A 124 3.38 -3.01 14.10
C ASP A 124 2.64 -2.71 15.40
N PRO A 125 2.58 -1.43 15.85
CA PRO A 125 1.83 -1.07 17.03
C PRO A 125 0.32 -1.25 16.79
N SER A 126 -0.39 -1.74 17.80
CA SER A 126 -1.84 -1.88 17.75
C SER A 126 -2.49 -1.40 19.05
N LEU A 127 -3.64 -0.72 18.94
CA LEU A 127 -4.43 -0.28 20.09
C LEU A 127 -5.61 -1.20 20.32
N PHE A 128 -5.89 -1.47 21.59
CA PHE A 128 -7.07 -2.15 22.05
C PHE A 128 -7.72 -1.36 23.21
N PHE A 129 -9.00 -1.02 23.05
CA PHE A 129 -9.81 -0.36 24.06
C PHE A 129 -10.69 -1.39 24.75
N ASP A 130 -10.39 -1.67 26.02
CA ASP A 130 -11.13 -2.65 26.81
C ASP A 130 -12.47 -2.08 27.31
N ASP A 131 -13.39 -2.96 27.68
CA ASP A 131 -14.70 -2.62 28.25
C ASP A 131 -14.62 -2.16 29.72
N ASP A 132 -13.49 -2.38 30.40
CA ASP A 132 -13.21 -1.84 31.75
C ASP A 132 -12.74 -0.37 31.74
N GLY A 133 -12.63 0.25 30.54
CA GLY A 133 -12.23 1.62 30.35
C GLY A 133 -10.72 1.83 30.17
N ARG A 134 -9.89 0.79 30.29
CA ARG A 134 -8.45 0.86 29.98
C ARG A 134 -8.21 0.72 28.48
N ALA A 135 -7.11 1.25 28.04
CA ALA A 135 -6.60 1.02 26.70
C ALA A 135 -5.20 0.42 26.75
N TRP A 136 -4.89 -0.38 25.76
CA TRP A 136 -3.66 -1.14 25.65
C TRP A 136 -3.03 -0.94 24.30
N CYS A 137 -1.70 -0.94 24.26
CA CYS A 137 -0.91 -0.94 23.05
C CYS A 137 -0.03 -2.18 23.00
N THR A 138 -0.04 -2.88 21.89
CA THR A 138 0.91 -3.95 21.58
C THR A 138 1.91 -3.47 20.54
N GLY A 139 3.04 -4.13 20.42
CA GLY A 139 4.01 -3.98 19.34
C GLY A 139 4.90 -5.21 19.25
N THR A 140 5.65 -5.30 18.18
CA THR A 140 6.51 -6.43 17.85
C THR A 140 7.96 -6.01 17.84
N ARG A 141 8.86 -6.75 18.51
CA ARG A 141 10.30 -6.48 18.46
C ARG A 141 11.13 -7.74 18.27
N LEU A 142 12.31 -7.59 17.68
CA LEU A 142 13.32 -8.63 17.57
C LEU A 142 13.95 -8.94 18.94
N THR A 143 14.15 -10.22 19.25
CA THR A 143 14.70 -10.64 20.54
C THR A 143 16.19 -11.04 20.48
N GLY A 144 16.70 -11.32 19.27
CA GLY A 144 18.06 -11.83 19.08
C GLY A 144 18.26 -13.29 19.48
N ARG A 145 17.24 -14.06 19.88
CA ARG A 145 17.37 -15.50 20.20
C ARG A 145 17.83 -16.33 19.01
N TYR A 146 17.29 -16.03 17.83
CA TYR A 146 17.67 -16.55 16.52
C TYR A 146 17.15 -15.58 15.44
N GLU A 147 17.59 -15.74 14.21
CA GLU A 147 17.20 -14.87 13.09
C GLU A 147 15.67 -14.87 12.90
N GLY A 148 15.08 -13.70 12.85
CA GLY A 148 13.64 -13.51 12.70
C GLY A 148 12.79 -13.83 13.94
N HIS A 149 13.38 -14.17 15.09
CA HIS A 149 12.61 -14.37 16.32
C HIS A 149 12.17 -13.03 16.88
N THR A 150 10.85 -12.89 17.03
CA THR A 150 10.18 -11.72 17.59
C THR A 150 9.36 -12.08 18.82
N GLU A 151 9.02 -11.08 19.60
CA GLU A 151 8.06 -11.16 20.69
C GLU A 151 7.06 -10.01 20.61
N ILE A 152 5.83 -10.25 21.08
CA ILE A 152 4.78 -9.25 21.20
C ILE A 152 4.80 -8.72 22.64
N TRP A 153 5.02 -7.43 22.78
CA TRP A 153 4.90 -6.72 24.05
C TRP A 153 3.54 -6.05 24.17
N LEU A 154 3.10 -5.78 25.41
CA LEU A 154 1.87 -5.09 25.78
C LEU A 154 2.18 -4.05 26.86
N ARG A 155 1.68 -2.82 26.67
CA ARG A 155 1.67 -1.75 27.68
C ARG A 155 0.33 -1.05 27.72
N GLU A 156 -0.01 -0.47 28.85
CA GLU A 156 -1.20 0.37 28.96
C GLU A 156 -1.00 1.66 28.14
N PHE A 157 -2.06 2.10 27.49
CA PHE A 157 -2.10 3.33 26.69
C PHE A 157 -3.01 4.37 27.34
N ASP A 158 -2.47 5.51 27.70
CA ASP A 158 -3.26 6.66 28.15
C ASP A 158 -3.74 7.44 26.92
N ALA A 159 -5.03 7.30 26.59
CA ALA A 159 -5.63 7.94 25.42
C ALA A 159 -5.74 9.48 25.55
N ALA A 160 -5.73 10.03 26.76
CA ALA A 160 -5.77 11.47 26.99
C ALA A 160 -4.38 12.11 26.84
N ALA A 161 -3.36 11.40 27.33
CA ALA A 161 -1.96 11.84 27.21
C ALA A 161 -1.30 11.44 25.90
N LEU A 162 -1.91 10.52 25.12
CA LEU A 162 -1.36 9.87 23.93
C LEU A 162 0.02 9.24 24.23
N ALA A 163 0.11 8.47 25.31
CA ALA A 163 1.37 7.94 25.82
C ALA A 163 1.23 6.51 26.33
N LEU A 164 2.32 5.73 26.24
CA LEU A 164 2.42 4.43 26.88
C LEU A 164 2.74 4.58 28.37
N THR A 165 2.04 3.84 29.22
CA THR A 165 2.17 3.90 30.68
C THR A 165 2.30 2.50 31.28
N GLY A 166 2.61 2.45 32.57
CA GLY A 166 2.69 1.20 33.31
C GLY A 166 3.84 0.27 32.90
N PRO A 167 3.84 -0.95 33.45
CA PRO A 167 4.86 -1.95 33.13
C PRO A 167 4.62 -2.57 31.75
N GLU A 168 5.70 -3.00 31.13
CA GLU A 168 5.66 -3.79 29.91
C GLU A 168 5.49 -5.27 30.24
N HIS A 169 4.65 -5.97 29.45
CA HIS A 169 4.43 -7.40 29.52
C HIS A 169 4.76 -8.03 28.17
N VAL A 170 5.60 -9.05 28.13
CA VAL A 170 5.74 -9.91 26.96
C VAL A 170 4.59 -10.92 27.00
N ILE A 171 3.70 -10.87 26.02
CA ILE A 171 2.48 -11.68 25.99
C ILE A 171 2.53 -12.84 25.01
N TRP A 172 3.44 -12.80 24.01
CA TRP A 172 3.56 -13.83 22.97
C TRP A 172 4.94 -13.84 22.32
N ASP A 173 5.42 -15.03 21.93
CA ASP A 173 6.69 -15.21 21.21
C ASP A 173 6.60 -16.27 20.09
N GLY A 174 5.38 -16.54 19.61
CA GLY A 174 5.09 -17.41 18.47
C GLY A 174 4.21 -18.62 18.80
N ALA A 175 3.42 -19.07 17.82
CA ALA A 175 2.47 -20.16 17.95
C ALA A 175 3.15 -21.54 17.90
N VAL A 176 4.29 -21.64 17.27
CA VAL A 176 5.04 -22.89 17.08
C VAL A 176 6.50 -22.71 17.48
N LYS A 177 7.15 -23.82 17.86
CA LYS A 177 8.59 -23.79 18.15
C LYS A 177 9.37 -23.38 16.91
N GLY A 178 10.20 -22.36 17.05
CA GLY A 178 10.98 -21.80 15.94
C GLY A 178 10.18 -20.87 15.04
N ALA A 179 9.05 -20.32 15.53
CA ALA A 179 8.31 -19.27 14.83
C ALA A 179 9.23 -18.08 14.57
N ILE A 180 9.09 -17.50 13.38
CA ILE A 180 9.77 -16.28 12.95
C ILE A 180 8.74 -15.23 12.57
N TRP A 181 9.08 -13.97 12.80
CA TRP A 181 8.23 -12.83 12.44
C TRP A 181 6.82 -12.97 12.98
N SER A 182 6.70 -13.23 14.30
CA SER A 182 5.42 -13.10 15.00
C SER A 182 5.16 -11.60 15.16
N GLU A 183 4.26 -11.06 14.33
CA GLU A 183 4.06 -9.62 14.14
C GLU A 183 2.59 -9.30 13.83
N GLY A 184 2.24 -8.04 13.53
CA GLY A 184 0.89 -7.63 13.11
C GLY A 184 -0.17 -7.95 14.16
N SER A 185 0.12 -7.69 15.43
CA SER A 185 -0.72 -8.13 16.55
C SER A 185 -1.97 -7.28 16.71
N HIS A 186 -3.14 -7.93 16.84
CA HIS A 186 -4.39 -7.28 17.22
C HIS A 186 -5.07 -8.00 18.38
N LEU A 187 -5.57 -7.24 19.35
CA LEU A 187 -6.31 -7.74 20.50
C LEU A 187 -7.82 -7.55 20.32
N TYR A 188 -8.58 -8.56 20.74
CA TYR A 188 -10.04 -8.55 20.78
C TYR A 188 -10.53 -9.13 22.09
N LYS A 189 -11.70 -8.70 22.57
CA LYS A 189 -12.40 -9.34 23.69
C LYS A 189 -13.71 -9.92 23.19
N ILE A 190 -13.78 -11.24 23.09
CA ILE A 190 -14.88 -11.98 22.48
C ILE A 190 -15.36 -13.05 23.46
N GLY A 191 -16.65 -13.04 23.80
CA GLY A 191 -17.19 -13.97 24.76
C GLY A 191 -16.56 -13.87 26.14
N GLY A 192 -16.06 -12.70 26.53
CA GLY A 192 -15.39 -12.45 27.82
C GLY A 192 -13.93 -12.89 27.89
N ARG A 193 -13.35 -13.39 26.81
CA ARG A 193 -11.93 -13.80 26.70
C ARG A 193 -11.17 -12.87 25.76
N TYR A 194 -9.88 -12.69 26.04
CA TYR A 194 -8.97 -11.95 25.17
C TYR A 194 -8.41 -12.86 24.09
N HIS A 195 -8.45 -12.38 22.86
CA HIS A 195 -7.90 -13.06 21.69
C HIS A 195 -6.79 -12.21 21.10
N LEU A 196 -5.65 -12.81 20.85
CA LEU A 196 -4.48 -12.19 20.21
C LEU A 196 -4.32 -12.79 18.83
N LEU A 197 -4.62 -12.02 17.80
CA LEU A 197 -4.35 -12.34 16.41
C LEU A 197 -2.93 -11.89 16.06
N THR A 198 -2.16 -12.71 15.33
CA THR A 198 -0.81 -12.36 14.86
C THR A 198 -0.56 -12.90 13.46
N ALA A 199 0.42 -12.34 12.78
CA ALA A 199 1.03 -12.96 11.60
C ALA A 199 2.30 -13.72 12.00
N GLU A 200 2.66 -14.76 11.26
CA GLU A 200 3.93 -15.49 11.41
C GLU A 200 4.46 -15.95 10.04
N GLY A 201 5.77 -16.22 9.96
CA GLY A 201 6.43 -16.77 8.78
C GLY A 201 7.03 -15.74 7.84
N GLY A 202 6.85 -14.45 8.16
CA GLY A 202 7.27 -13.33 7.30
C GLY A 202 6.37 -13.12 6.09
N THR A 203 6.42 -11.93 5.53
CA THR A 203 5.49 -11.46 4.50
C THR A 203 5.78 -11.98 3.08
N ALA A 204 5.96 -13.31 2.95
CA ALA A 204 6.24 -14.03 1.70
C ALA A 204 5.36 -15.30 1.61
N LEU A 205 5.84 -16.35 0.95
CA LEU A 205 5.05 -17.58 0.74
C LEU A 205 4.68 -18.31 2.04
N ASP A 206 5.51 -18.21 3.09
CA ASP A 206 5.29 -18.89 4.36
C ASP A 206 4.37 -18.12 5.33
N HIS A 207 3.88 -16.96 4.92
CA HIS A 207 3.02 -16.09 5.71
C HIS A 207 1.75 -16.81 6.17
N ALA A 208 1.34 -16.54 7.42
CA ALA A 208 0.20 -17.19 8.04
C ALA A 208 -0.45 -16.30 9.09
N VAL A 209 -1.74 -16.50 9.33
CA VAL A 209 -2.51 -15.89 10.42
C VAL A 209 -2.56 -16.89 11.58
N MET A 210 -2.14 -16.44 12.76
CA MET A 210 -2.19 -17.22 14.01
C MET A 210 -3.13 -16.54 15.00
N ILE A 211 -3.60 -17.31 15.99
CA ILE A 211 -4.40 -16.78 17.09
C ILE A 211 -4.08 -17.49 18.40
N ALA A 212 -4.12 -16.73 19.47
CA ALA A 212 -4.06 -17.21 20.84
C ALA A 212 -5.18 -16.58 21.68
N ARG A 213 -5.50 -17.14 22.85
CA ARG A 213 -6.49 -16.57 23.77
C ARG A 213 -6.04 -16.66 25.22
N ALA A 214 -6.58 -15.77 26.06
CA ALA A 214 -6.33 -15.72 27.50
C ALA A 214 -7.56 -15.25 28.25
N ASP A 215 -7.57 -15.48 29.59
CA ASP A 215 -8.61 -14.99 30.50
C ASP A 215 -8.29 -13.55 30.99
N ALA A 216 -7.04 -13.13 30.90
CA ALA A 216 -6.59 -11.78 31.23
C ALA A 216 -5.81 -11.17 30.04
N VAL A 217 -5.87 -9.85 29.87
CA VAL A 217 -5.20 -9.14 28.76
C VAL A 217 -3.68 -9.31 28.78
N THR A 218 -3.09 -9.49 29.95
CA THR A 218 -1.65 -9.77 30.14
C THR A 218 -1.28 -11.24 30.02
N GLY A 219 -2.26 -12.11 29.68
CA GLY A 219 -2.03 -13.55 29.53
C GLY A 219 -2.15 -14.36 30.85
N PRO A 220 -1.61 -15.60 30.87
CA PRO A 220 -0.91 -16.26 29.76
C PRO A 220 -1.82 -16.61 28.60
N TYR A 221 -1.31 -16.42 27.36
CA TYR A 221 -2.03 -16.75 26.14
C TYR A 221 -1.79 -18.21 25.74
N GLU A 222 -2.87 -18.91 25.38
CA GLU A 222 -2.88 -20.27 24.84
C GLU A 222 -3.09 -20.20 23.32
N GLY A 223 -2.16 -20.74 22.54
CA GLY A 223 -2.29 -20.82 21.08
C GLY A 223 -3.42 -21.75 20.67
N SER A 224 -4.13 -21.37 19.59
CA SER A 224 -5.18 -22.23 19.04
C SER A 224 -4.61 -23.58 18.58
N PRO A 225 -5.28 -24.71 18.92
CA PRO A 225 -4.90 -26.02 18.36
C PRO A 225 -5.14 -26.12 16.85
N ARG A 226 -5.81 -25.11 16.26
CA ARG A 226 -6.10 -25.02 14.83
C ARG A 226 -5.15 -24.06 14.09
N ASN A 227 -4.10 -23.54 14.75
CA ASN A 227 -3.11 -22.69 14.11
C ASN A 227 -2.32 -23.44 13.03
N PRO A 228 -2.05 -22.81 11.86
CA PRO A 228 -2.50 -21.48 11.47
C PRO A 228 -4.00 -21.42 11.16
N VAL A 229 -4.67 -20.32 11.55
CA VAL A 229 -6.08 -20.06 11.21
C VAL A 229 -6.26 -19.95 9.70
N LEU A 230 -5.27 -19.34 9.05
CA LEU A 230 -5.24 -19.17 7.60
C LEU A 230 -3.79 -19.12 7.09
N THR A 231 -3.49 -19.89 6.05
CA THR A 231 -2.24 -19.79 5.30
C THR A 231 -2.38 -20.45 3.93
N HIS A 232 -1.67 -19.92 2.93
CA HIS A 232 -1.56 -20.53 1.61
C HIS A 232 -0.21 -21.23 1.36
N ARG A 233 0.70 -21.26 2.35
CA ARG A 233 2.03 -21.86 2.22
C ARG A 233 2.03 -23.33 1.75
N THR A 234 0.94 -24.06 2.01
CA THR A 234 0.80 -25.46 1.62
C THR A 234 0.32 -25.67 0.20
N PHE A 235 -0.12 -24.60 -0.50
CA PHE A 235 -0.63 -24.70 -1.89
C PHE A 235 0.47 -24.50 -2.93
N GLY A 236 1.66 -24.05 -2.51
CA GLY A 236 2.80 -23.79 -3.40
C GLY A 236 2.68 -22.49 -4.19
N SER A 237 3.79 -22.09 -4.83
CA SER A 237 3.90 -20.83 -5.57
C SER A 237 3.10 -20.75 -6.87
N GLY A 238 2.48 -21.87 -7.32
CA GLY A 238 1.56 -21.87 -8.47
C GLY A 238 0.12 -21.51 -8.14
N HIS A 239 -0.21 -21.27 -6.85
CA HIS A 239 -1.55 -20.85 -6.46
C HIS A 239 -1.79 -19.38 -6.88
N PRO A 240 -3.01 -19.02 -7.35
CA PRO A 240 -3.29 -17.66 -7.84
C PRO A 240 -3.28 -16.58 -6.72
N ILE A 241 -3.35 -16.98 -5.46
CA ILE A 241 -3.27 -16.10 -4.28
C ILE A 241 -2.26 -16.73 -3.33
N VAL A 242 -1.22 -15.98 -2.95
CA VAL A 242 -0.14 -16.46 -2.07
C VAL A 242 0.17 -15.45 -0.96
N GLY A 243 0.96 -15.85 0.05
CA GLY A 243 1.45 -14.95 1.09
C GLY A 243 0.35 -14.35 1.96
N THR A 244 -0.67 -15.14 2.31
CA THR A 244 -1.81 -14.70 3.13
C THR A 244 -1.42 -14.53 4.59
N GLY A 245 -1.60 -13.33 5.14
CA GLY A 245 -1.28 -13.01 6.53
C GLY A 245 -1.63 -11.58 6.90
N HIS A 246 -1.10 -11.10 8.02
CA HIS A 246 -1.27 -9.74 8.56
C HIS A 246 -2.73 -9.29 8.50
N ALA A 247 -3.56 -9.95 9.32
CA ALA A 247 -5.01 -9.83 9.26
C ALA A 247 -5.57 -8.99 10.40
N ASP A 248 -6.70 -8.32 10.15
CA ASP A 248 -7.53 -7.68 11.18
C ASP A 248 -8.98 -8.20 11.06
N LEU A 249 -9.71 -8.27 12.18
CA LEU A 249 -11.06 -8.83 12.24
C LEU A 249 -12.10 -7.74 12.45
N VAL A 250 -13.26 -7.92 11.83
CA VAL A 250 -14.40 -7.02 12.00
C VAL A 250 -15.70 -7.81 12.10
N GLU A 251 -16.57 -7.36 13.01
CA GLU A 251 -17.92 -7.90 13.20
C GLU A 251 -18.95 -6.96 12.55
N THR A 252 -19.89 -7.54 11.81
CA THR A 252 -21.03 -6.79 11.25
C THR A 252 -22.09 -6.53 12.34
N PRO A 253 -23.04 -5.60 12.13
CA PRO A 253 -24.14 -5.39 13.07
C PRO A 253 -24.97 -6.65 13.35
N ASP A 254 -25.03 -7.58 12.40
CA ASP A 254 -25.79 -8.83 12.50
C ASP A 254 -24.98 -9.98 13.09
N GLY A 255 -23.72 -9.72 13.53
CA GLY A 255 -22.85 -10.69 14.19
C GLY A 255 -22.10 -11.62 13.25
N GLU A 256 -22.05 -11.33 11.94
CA GLU A 256 -21.12 -11.99 11.03
C GLU A 256 -19.69 -11.47 11.25
N TRP A 257 -18.72 -12.36 11.18
CA TRP A 257 -17.31 -12.02 11.29
C TRP A 257 -16.60 -12.11 9.94
N TRP A 258 -15.76 -11.12 9.68
CA TRP A 258 -14.96 -11.01 8.48
C TRP A 258 -13.51 -10.70 8.83
N MET A 259 -12.61 -11.22 8.01
CA MET A 259 -11.17 -10.98 8.11
C MET A 259 -10.73 -10.18 6.89
N VAL A 260 -10.17 -9.00 7.10
CA VAL A 260 -9.33 -8.33 6.11
C VAL A 260 -7.89 -8.80 6.30
N LEU A 261 -7.15 -8.98 5.23
CA LEU A 261 -5.78 -9.49 5.29
C LEU A 261 -5.02 -9.07 4.04
N LEU A 262 -3.70 -9.10 4.13
CA LEU A 262 -2.89 -8.99 2.91
C LEU A 262 -2.72 -10.35 2.23
N ALA A 263 -2.60 -10.32 0.90
CA ALA A 263 -2.11 -11.41 0.09
C ALA A 263 -1.56 -10.86 -1.23
N MET A 264 -0.97 -11.73 -2.05
CA MET A 264 -0.40 -11.37 -3.34
C MET A 264 -1.04 -12.19 -4.46
N ARG A 265 -1.17 -11.56 -5.65
CA ARG A 265 -1.54 -12.24 -6.90
C ARG A 265 -0.32 -12.30 -7.81
N PRO A 266 0.45 -13.40 -7.82
CA PRO A 266 1.58 -13.52 -8.73
C PRO A 266 1.10 -13.68 -10.17
N HIS A 267 1.85 -13.12 -11.12
CA HIS A 267 1.62 -13.38 -12.55
C HIS A 267 2.32 -14.66 -13.02
N ARG A 268 3.35 -15.12 -12.27
CA ARG A 268 4.09 -16.35 -12.53
C ARG A 268 4.88 -16.79 -11.29
N GLY A 269 4.69 -18.03 -10.83
CA GLY A 269 5.38 -18.55 -9.66
C GLY A 269 5.13 -17.67 -8.43
N ASP A 270 6.20 -17.10 -7.88
CA ASP A 270 6.14 -16.12 -6.78
C ASP A 270 6.22 -14.66 -7.24
N ARG A 271 6.33 -14.39 -8.55
CA ARG A 271 6.58 -13.06 -9.12
C ARG A 271 5.34 -12.17 -9.05
N CYS A 272 5.42 -11.09 -8.28
CA CYS A 272 4.31 -10.17 -8.04
C CYS A 272 4.72 -8.72 -8.28
N VAL A 273 4.11 -8.06 -9.26
CA VAL A 273 4.28 -6.63 -9.57
C VAL A 273 3.27 -5.75 -8.83
N LEU A 274 2.13 -6.33 -8.41
CA LEU A 274 1.05 -5.58 -7.76
C LEU A 274 1.33 -5.26 -6.29
N GLY A 275 2.40 -5.85 -5.74
CA GLY A 275 2.66 -5.80 -4.31
C GLY A 275 1.68 -6.66 -3.51
N ARG A 276 1.58 -6.38 -2.21
CA ARG A 276 0.62 -7.00 -1.30
C ARG A 276 -0.68 -6.19 -1.36
N GLU A 277 -1.80 -6.87 -1.54
CA GLU A 277 -3.13 -6.29 -1.77
C GLU A 277 -4.05 -6.64 -0.61
N THR A 278 -5.15 -5.91 -0.42
CA THR A 278 -6.13 -6.21 0.64
C THR A 278 -7.22 -7.15 0.15
N PHE A 279 -7.36 -8.27 0.85
CA PHE A 279 -8.36 -9.31 0.60
C PHE A 279 -9.38 -9.36 1.74
N LEU A 280 -10.52 -9.99 1.46
CA LEU A 280 -11.61 -10.20 2.41
C LEU A 280 -12.02 -11.67 2.41
N THR A 281 -12.18 -12.28 3.59
CA THR A 281 -12.66 -13.65 3.73
C THR A 281 -13.62 -13.78 4.91
N PRO A 282 -14.68 -14.62 4.83
CA PRO A 282 -15.56 -14.86 5.96
C PRO A 282 -14.86 -15.67 7.06
N LEU A 283 -15.33 -15.48 8.28
CA LEU A 283 -14.84 -16.13 9.47
C LEU A 283 -16.03 -16.59 10.32
N ALA A 284 -15.95 -17.79 10.88
CA ALA A 284 -16.91 -18.30 11.86
C ALA A 284 -16.20 -18.55 13.20
N TRP A 285 -16.97 -18.65 14.30
CA TRP A 285 -16.45 -19.01 15.61
C TRP A 285 -16.96 -20.40 16.01
N GLU A 286 -16.05 -21.32 16.33
CA GLU A 286 -16.34 -22.67 16.82
C GLU A 286 -15.51 -22.95 18.08
N ASP A 287 -16.14 -23.34 19.17
CA ASP A 287 -15.49 -23.63 20.46
C ASP A 287 -14.65 -22.45 21.00
N GLY A 288 -15.04 -21.22 20.64
CA GLY A 288 -14.31 -19.99 20.98
C GLY A 288 -13.01 -19.78 20.21
N TRP A 289 -12.87 -20.42 19.03
CA TRP A 289 -11.78 -20.20 18.09
C TRP A 289 -12.29 -19.80 16.72
N PRO A 290 -11.59 -18.92 16.01
CA PRO A 290 -11.97 -18.55 14.64
C PRO A 290 -11.68 -19.69 13.67
N VAL A 291 -12.57 -19.85 12.71
CA VAL A 291 -12.47 -20.83 11.63
C VAL A 291 -12.74 -20.14 10.32
N THR A 292 -11.79 -20.22 9.40
CA THR A 292 -11.96 -19.83 8.01
C THR A 292 -12.24 -21.05 7.14
N GLY A 293 -12.57 -20.88 5.88
CA GLY A 293 -12.66 -22.01 4.93
C GLY A 293 -11.30 -22.63 4.58
N GLY A 294 -10.22 -22.28 5.32
CA GLY A 294 -8.86 -22.76 5.11
C GLY A 294 -8.10 -22.05 3.99
N ARG A 295 -8.77 -21.22 3.20
CA ARG A 295 -8.15 -20.45 2.11
C ARG A 295 -8.94 -19.20 1.77
N VAL A 296 -8.24 -18.23 1.21
CA VAL A 296 -8.85 -17.07 0.53
C VAL A 296 -9.18 -17.46 -0.90
N GLU A 297 -10.44 -17.34 -1.27
CA GLU A 297 -10.90 -17.62 -2.62
C GLU A 297 -10.82 -16.34 -3.49
N PRO A 298 -10.62 -16.48 -4.81
CA PRO A 298 -10.76 -15.36 -5.75
C PRO A 298 -12.16 -14.71 -5.73
N SER A 299 -13.15 -15.42 -5.23
CA SER A 299 -14.52 -14.92 -5.08
C SER A 299 -15.23 -15.57 -3.90
N HIS A 300 -15.89 -14.75 -3.07
CA HIS A 300 -16.70 -15.19 -1.93
C HIS A 300 -18.15 -14.71 -2.06
N PRO A 301 -19.13 -15.35 -1.36
CA PRO A 301 -20.42 -14.73 -1.12
C PRO A 301 -20.23 -13.36 -0.45
N VAL A 302 -21.08 -12.38 -0.81
CA VAL A 302 -21.07 -11.06 -0.15
C VAL A 302 -21.47 -11.20 1.31
N PRO A 303 -21.00 -10.28 2.21
CA PRO A 303 -21.55 -10.13 3.55
C PRO A 303 -23.08 -9.94 3.53
N SER A 304 -23.76 -10.30 4.62
CA SER A 304 -25.21 -10.05 4.78
C SER A 304 -25.50 -8.56 5.06
N LEU A 305 -24.84 -7.70 4.31
CA LEU A 305 -24.98 -6.25 4.37
C LEU A 305 -25.65 -5.74 3.07
N PRO A 306 -26.42 -4.64 3.13
CA PRO A 306 -26.93 -4.01 1.93
C PRO A 306 -25.78 -3.57 1.01
N PRO A 307 -25.78 -3.95 -0.28
CA PRO A 307 -24.74 -3.52 -1.21
C PRO A 307 -24.69 -1.99 -1.32
N HIS A 308 -23.50 -1.44 -1.24
CA HIS A 308 -23.28 0.00 -1.32
C HIS A 308 -22.11 0.37 -2.27
N PRO A 309 -22.30 0.17 -3.60
CA PRO A 309 -21.28 0.53 -4.57
C PRO A 309 -21.12 2.05 -4.63
N TRP A 310 -19.87 2.51 -4.66
CA TRP A 310 -19.53 3.91 -4.87
C TRP A 310 -19.53 4.26 -6.36
N PRO A 311 -19.69 5.55 -6.72
CA PRO A 311 -19.51 6.00 -8.10
C PRO A 311 -18.15 5.54 -8.65
N ALA A 312 -18.13 5.05 -9.88
CA ALA A 312 -16.89 4.61 -10.52
C ALA A 312 -15.92 5.79 -10.68
N VAL A 313 -14.65 5.55 -10.38
CA VAL A 313 -13.58 6.51 -10.67
C VAL A 313 -13.39 6.54 -12.20
N PRO A 314 -13.38 7.71 -12.85
CA PRO A 314 -13.12 7.80 -14.29
C PRO A 314 -11.78 7.15 -14.67
N ALA A 315 -11.76 6.41 -15.77
CA ALA A 315 -10.52 5.82 -16.29
C ALA A 315 -9.50 6.91 -16.69
N ARG A 316 -10.00 8.05 -17.21
CA ARG A 316 -9.20 9.20 -17.62
C ARG A 316 -9.31 10.32 -16.59
N GLU A 317 -8.15 10.77 -16.14
CA GLU A 317 -7.95 12.01 -15.38
C GLU A 317 -7.60 13.14 -16.36
N SER A 318 -8.43 14.19 -16.36
CA SER A 318 -8.26 15.36 -17.26
C SER A 318 -7.59 16.55 -16.56
N PHE A 319 -7.24 16.40 -15.28
CA PHE A 319 -6.57 17.44 -14.49
C PHE A 319 -7.34 18.77 -14.41
N ASP A 320 -8.67 18.71 -14.48
CA ASP A 320 -9.57 19.87 -14.41
C ASP A 320 -9.93 20.27 -12.97
N GLY A 321 -9.58 19.42 -11.99
CA GLY A 321 -9.85 19.66 -10.57
C GLY A 321 -8.87 20.65 -9.94
N PRO A 322 -9.21 21.18 -8.74
CA PRO A 322 -8.31 22.11 -8.02
C PRO A 322 -7.10 21.41 -7.39
N GLU A 323 -7.19 20.11 -7.12
CA GLU A 323 -6.17 19.29 -6.47
C GLU A 323 -6.08 17.91 -7.13
N LEU A 324 -4.94 17.26 -6.96
CA LEU A 324 -4.77 15.86 -7.34
C LEU A 324 -5.67 14.97 -6.47
N GLY A 325 -6.39 14.07 -7.09
CA GLY A 325 -7.24 13.12 -6.38
C GLY A 325 -6.46 12.15 -5.48
N PRO A 326 -7.12 11.46 -4.55
CA PRO A 326 -6.47 10.63 -3.52
C PRO A 326 -5.78 9.37 -4.06
N VAL A 327 -5.88 9.09 -5.36
CA VAL A 327 -5.18 7.97 -6.02
C VAL A 327 -3.73 8.31 -6.38
N TRP A 328 -3.37 9.61 -6.37
CA TRP A 328 -2.06 10.07 -6.75
C TRP A 328 -1.13 10.15 -5.57
N ASN A 329 0.06 9.61 -5.74
CA ASN A 329 1.13 9.60 -4.73
C ASN A 329 2.44 10.08 -5.34
N MET A 330 3.35 10.49 -4.48
CA MET A 330 4.71 10.93 -4.79
C MET A 330 5.69 10.10 -3.96
N LEU A 331 6.92 9.97 -4.42
CA LEU A 331 8.00 9.44 -3.60
C LEU A 331 8.39 10.51 -2.58
N ARG A 332 8.21 10.23 -1.28
CA ARG A 332 8.54 11.12 -0.15
C ARG A 332 7.79 12.47 -0.16
N PRO A 333 7.75 13.20 0.96
CA PRO A 333 7.05 14.48 1.03
C PRO A 333 7.70 15.55 0.17
N PRO A 334 6.92 16.33 -0.59
CA PRO A 334 7.43 17.49 -1.30
C PRO A 334 7.71 18.64 -0.35
N ARG A 335 8.92 19.21 -0.36
CA ARG A 335 9.27 20.41 0.42
C ARG A 335 8.95 21.71 -0.31
N GLU A 336 8.66 21.62 -1.60
CA GLU A 336 8.11 22.69 -2.44
C GLU A 336 7.07 22.10 -3.38
N ARG A 337 6.09 22.91 -3.77
CA ARG A 337 5.10 22.49 -4.78
C ARG A 337 5.73 22.62 -6.16
N TRP A 338 6.09 21.50 -6.75
CA TRP A 338 6.70 21.41 -8.09
C TRP A 338 5.70 20.96 -9.17
N TRP A 339 4.43 20.83 -8.84
CA TRP A 339 3.34 20.55 -9.77
C TRP A 339 2.29 21.63 -9.68
N SER A 340 1.52 21.84 -10.75
CA SER A 340 0.40 22.77 -10.79
C SER A 340 -0.72 22.24 -11.69
N LEU A 341 -1.97 22.48 -11.26
CA LEU A 341 -3.18 22.30 -12.07
C LEU A 341 -3.75 23.65 -12.54
N ASP A 342 -3.23 24.77 -12.01
CA ASP A 342 -3.73 26.13 -12.25
C ASP A 342 -2.89 26.91 -13.30
N GLU A 343 -1.56 26.72 -13.33
CA GLU A 343 -0.67 27.45 -14.24
C GLU A 343 -0.98 27.17 -15.71
N ARG A 344 -1.51 25.96 -16.02
CA ARG A 344 -2.04 25.59 -17.33
C ARG A 344 -3.32 24.78 -17.13
N PRO A 345 -4.50 25.41 -17.12
CA PRO A 345 -5.78 24.72 -16.88
C PRO A 345 -5.99 23.52 -17.82
N GLY A 346 -6.51 22.42 -17.27
CA GLY A 346 -6.69 21.15 -18.00
C GLY A 346 -5.38 20.39 -18.25
N HIS A 347 -4.34 20.67 -17.49
CA HIS A 347 -3.05 19.96 -17.56
C HIS A 347 -2.47 19.78 -16.16
N LEU A 348 -1.82 18.65 -15.94
CA LEU A 348 -0.84 18.52 -14.87
C LEU A 348 0.50 19.06 -15.37
N ARG A 349 0.92 20.20 -14.85
CA ARG A 349 2.24 20.79 -15.10
C ARG A 349 3.23 20.27 -14.07
N LEU A 350 4.34 19.70 -14.50
CA LEU A 350 5.46 19.32 -13.65
C LEU A 350 6.66 20.24 -13.94
N ARG A 351 7.28 20.81 -12.90
CA ARG A 351 8.60 21.45 -13.04
C ARG A 351 9.64 20.38 -13.33
N VAL A 352 10.51 20.66 -14.31
CA VAL A 352 11.64 19.79 -14.60
C VAL A 352 12.74 20.09 -13.59
N ARG A 353 13.01 19.13 -12.69
CA ARG A 353 13.90 19.32 -11.53
C ARG A 353 15.13 18.41 -11.63
N PRO A 354 16.23 18.76 -10.90
CA PRO A 354 17.46 17.94 -10.89
C PRO A 354 17.26 16.50 -10.42
N GLU A 355 16.38 16.31 -9.44
CA GLU A 355 16.12 15.01 -8.82
C GLU A 355 15.54 14.04 -9.84
N SER A 356 16.05 12.81 -9.83
CA SER A 356 15.60 11.71 -10.67
C SER A 356 14.99 10.58 -9.81
N LEU A 357 14.35 9.62 -10.47
CA LEU A 357 13.85 8.39 -9.81
C LEU A 357 14.99 7.52 -9.25
N ALA A 358 16.22 7.70 -9.69
CA ALA A 358 17.40 7.02 -9.16
C ALA A 358 17.84 7.55 -7.78
N ASP A 359 17.38 8.73 -7.40
CA ASP A 359 17.79 9.41 -6.17
C ASP A 359 16.85 9.03 -5.00
N VAL A 360 17.42 8.92 -3.79
CA VAL A 360 16.62 8.87 -2.56
C VAL A 360 16.18 10.30 -2.22
N ALA A 361 15.22 10.81 -2.98
CA ALA A 361 14.73 12.17 -2.92
C ALA A 361 13.22 12.22 -3.28
N ASN A 362 12.67 13.42 -3.40
CA ASN A 362 11.34 13.67 -3.94
C ASN A 362 11.45 14.15 -5.40
N PRO A 363 11.50 13.26 -6.40
CA PRO A 363 11.57 13.64 -7.82
C PRO A 363 10.25 14.22 -8.32
N SER A 364 10.25 14.87 -9.49
CA SER A 364 9.03 15.30 -10.16
C SER A 364 8.31 14.10 -10.78
N PHE A 365 7.70 13.28 -9.92
CA PHE A 365 6.94 12.08 -10.25
C PHE A 365 5.61 12.06 -9.50
N VAL A 366 4.51 11.92 -10.24
CA VAL A 366 3.16 11.73 -9.71
C VAL A 366 2.65 10.39 -10.22
N GLY A 367 2.52 9.41 -9.33
CA GLY A 367 2.18 8.04 -9.70
C GLY A 367 0.92 7.55 -9.01
N ARG A 368 0.27 6.57 -9.63
CA ARG A 368 -0.79 5.78 -9.03
C ARG A 368 -0.39 4.30 -9.01
N ARG A 369 -0.97 3.54 -8.10
CA ARG A 369 -0.72 2.10 -7.97
C ARG A 369 -1.15 1.35 -9.22
N GLN A 370 -0.31 0.45 -9.72
CA GLN A 370 -0.74 -0.58 -10.66
C GLN A 370 -1.70 -1.54 -9.94
N GLN A 371 -2.88 -1.79 -10.52
CA GLN A 371 -3.95 -2.57 -9.87
C GLN A 371 -4.29 -3.87 -10.62
N HIS A 372 -3.79 -4.03 -11.85
CA HIS A 372 -4.13 -5.14 -12.75
C HIS A 372 -2.88 -5.67 -13.43
N HIS A 373 -2.86 -6.97 -13.73
CA HIS A 373 -1.82 -7.57 -14.58
C HIS A 373 -2.01 -7.17 -16.05
N ASP A 374 -3.28 -7.04 -16.46
CA ASP A 374 -3.65 -6.64 -17.81
C ASP A 374 -4.27 -5.25 -17.73
N PHE A 375 -3.59 -4.26 -18.26
CA PHE A 375 -4.05 -2.87 -18.26
C PHE A 375 -3.44 -2.08 -19.42
N ALA A 376 -4.05 -0.94 -19.72
CA ALA A 376 -3.51 0.10 -20.57
C ALA A 376 -3.39 1.40 -19.80
N ALA A 377 -2.25 2.08 -19.92
CA ALA A 377 -2.03 3.40 -19.34
C ALA A 377 -1.41 4.34 -20.38
N PHE A 378 -2.08 5.45 -20.64
CA PHE A 378 -1.70 6.40 -21.68
C PHE A 378 -1.72 7.84 -21.16
N THR A 379 -0.95 8.70 -21.82
CA THR A 379 -0.96 10.15 -21.58
C THR A 379 -0.68 10.91 -22.87
N ALA A 380 -0.97 12.21 -22.86
CA ALA A 380 -0.54 13.14 -23.89
C ALA A 380 0.30 14.23 -23.23
N LEU A 381 1.52 14.42 -23.71
CA LEU A 381 2.55 15.28 -23.18
C LEU A 381 2.88 16.41 -24.13
N ASP A 382 2.81 17.65 -23.66
CA ASP A 382 3.40 18.83 -24.30
C ASP A 382 4.73 19.14 -23.61
N PHE A 383 5.83 18.92 -24.31
CA PHE A 383 7.16 19.11 -23.76
C PHE A 383 8.18 19.42 -24.87
N THR A 384 9.00 20.43 -24.64
CA THR A 384 10.14 20.73 -25.49
C THR A 384 11.40 20.61 -24.67
N PRO A 385 12.09 19.46 -24.72
CA PRO A 385 13.27 19.19 -23.90
C PRO A 385 14.44 20.11 -24.28
N VAL A 386 15.18 20.55 -23.27
CA VAL A 386 16.44 21.28 -23.42
C VAL A 386 17.54 20.40 -22.81
N ASP A 387 18.63 20.22 -23.55
CA ASP A 387 19.79 19.42 -23.15
C ASP A 387 19.42 17.99 -22.67
N GLU A 388 19.70 17.67 -21.40
CA GLU A 388 19.50 16.36 -20.77
C GLU A 388 18.13 16.23 -20.07
N GLU A 389 17.16 17.05 -20.44
CA GLU A 389 15.83 17.00 -19.86
C GLU A 389 15.00 15.84 -20.42
N TRP A 390 14.29 15.16 -19.53
CA TRP A 390 13.39 14.05 -19.84
C TRP A 390 12.01 14.28 -19.23
N ALA A 391 10.96 13.96 -19.96
CA ALA A 391 9.61 13.91 -19.42
C ALA A 391 8.78 12.83 -20.10
N GLY A 392 7.91 12.15 -19.36
CA GLY A 392 7.06 11.09 -19.89
C GLY A 392 6.37 10.27 -18.82
N LEU A 393 6.29 8.96 -19.03
CA LEU A 393 5.72 7.99 -18.12
C LEU A 393 6.82 7.14 -17.46
N ALA A 394 6.62 6.82 -16.20
CA ALA A 394 7.46 5.88 -15.46
C ALA A 394 6.63 4.75 -14.83
N LEU A 395 7.16 3.53 -14.89
CA LEU A 395 6.78 2.37 -14.08
C LEU A 395 7.84 2.23 -13.00
N VAL A 396 7.47 2.42 -11.74
CA VAL A 396 8.43 2.53 -10.63
C VAL A 396 8.17 1.45 -9.59
N GLN A 397 9.17 0.59 -9.36
CA GLN A 397 9.22 -0.30 -8.21
C GLN A 397 10.02 0.33 -7.08
N ASN A 398 11.23 0.80 -7.39
CA ASN A 398 12.10 1.54 -6.48
C ASN A 398 13.18 2.33 -7.26
N ASN A 399 14.15 2.91 -6.55
CA ASN A 399 15.21 3.73 -7.14
C ASN A 399 16.10 2.96 -8.12
N ASP A 400 16.32 1.66 -7.92
CA ASP A 400 17.21 0.82 -8.72
C ASP A 400 16.47 0.02 -9.80
N PHE A 401 15.14 -0.03 -9.74
CA PHE A 401 14.29 -0.83 -10.64
C PHE A 401 13.08 -0.02 -11.11
N HIS A 402 13.16 0.49 -12.33
CA HIS A 402 12.07 1.21 -12.98
C HIS A 402 12.19 1.18 -14.50
N VAL A 403 11.10 1.49 -15.20
CA VAL A 403 11.04 1.59 -16.65
C VAL A 403 10.49 2.96 -17.03
N LEU A 404 11.14 3.64 -17.94
CA LEU A 404 10.80 4.99 -18.40
C LEU A 404 10.44 4.97 -19.88
N LEU A 405 9.36 5.67 -20.23
CA LEU A 405 9.02 6.01 -21.60
C LEU A 405 8.98 7.54 -21.69
N VAL A 406 10.04 8.15 -22.22
CA VAL A 406 10.27 9.58 -22.07
C VAL A 406 10.59 10.26 -23.39
N SER A 407 10.11 11.49 -23.54
CA SER A 407 10.52 12.44 -24.57
C SER A 407 11.80 13.16 -24.14
N THR A 408 12.78 13.23 -25.01
CA THR A 408 14.10 13.84 -24.81
C THR A 408 14.51 14.68 -26.04
N SER A 409 15.62 15.41 -25.95
CA SER A 409 16.18 16.15 -27.11
C SER A 409 16.58 15.22 -28.28
N ARG A 410 16.82 13.93 -27.99
CA ARG A 410 17.18 12.92 -29.00
C ARG A 410 15.95 12.28 -29.66
N GLY A 411 14.82 12.25 -28.97
CA GLY A 411 13.60 11.56 -29.38
C GLY A 411 12.87 10.92 -28.21
N VAL A 412 11.99 9.98 -28.53
CA VAL A 412 11.28 9.18 -27.49
C VAL A 412 12.12 7.96 -27.16
N LEU A 413 12.48 7.82 -25.89
CA LEU A 413 13.29 6.71 -25.41
C LEU A 413 12.46 5.77 -24.54
N LEU A 414 12.67 4.47 -24.71
CA LEU A 414 12.31 3.44 -23.75
C LEU A 414 13.57 3.05 -22.98
N VAL A 415 13.57 3.29 -21.68
CA VAL A 415 14.75 3.06 -20.81
C VAL A 415 14.37 2.12 -19.69
N LYS A 416 15.23 1.14 -19.41
CA LYS A 416 15.16 0.24 -18.27
C LYS A 416 16.26 0.60 -17.29
N ARG A 417 15.92 0.72 -15.99
CA ARG A 417 16.89 0.68 -14.90
C ARG A 417 16.73 -0.62 -14.13
N GLU A 418 17.80 -1.37 -14.01
CA GLU A 418 17.86 -2.65 -13.32
C GLU A 418 19.16 -2.73 -12.52
N GLN A 419 19.04 -2.98 -11.21
CA GLN A 419 20.18 -2.98 -10.28
C GLN A 419 21.03 -1.69 -10.37
N GLY A 420 20.35 -0.55 -10.51
CA GLY A 420 21.02 0.75 -10.61
C GLY A 420 21.63 1.07 -11.97
N VAL A 421 21.55 0.19 -12.97
CA VAL A 421 22.12 0.39 -14.32
C VAL A 421 21.03 0.74 -15.33
N GLU A 422 21.16 1.88 -15.97
CA GLU A 422 20.26 2.32 -17.04
C GLU A 422 20.67 1.75 -18.41
N THR A 423 19.66 1.30 -19.16
CA THR A 423 19.84 0.79 -20.53
C THR A 423 18.72 1.31 -21.42
N VAL A 424 19.09 1.96 -22.52
CA VAL A 424 18.13 2.33 -23.58
C VAL A 424 17.78 1.07 -24.36
N LEU A 425 16.51 0.71 -24.34
CA LEU A 425 15.97 -0.48 -25.02
C LEU A 425 15.51 -0.17 -26.44
N ALA A 426 14.95 1.03 -26.63
CA ALA A 426 14.47 1.49 -27.96
C ALA A 426 14.45 3.01 -28.01
N GLU A 427 14.51 3.54 -29.27
CA GLU A 427 14.49 4.96 -29.56
C GLU A 427 13.64 5.23 -30.80
N ALA A 428 12.79 6.26 -30.75
CA ALA A 428 12.05 6.80 -31.88
C ALA A 428 12.45 8.27 -32.13
N PRO A 429 12.33 8.79 -33.36
CA PRO A 429 12.64 10.19 -33.66
C PRO A 429 11.87 11.18 -32.78
N PRO A 430 12.39 12.40 -32.58
CA PRO A 430 11.68 13.45 -31.87
C PRO A 430 10.31 13.74 -32.51
N VAL A 431 9.29 13.88 -31.66
CA VAL A 431 7.94 14.27 -32.08
C VAL A 431 7.75 15.75 -31.78
N PRO A 432 7.59 16.60 -32.82
CA PRO A 432 7.32 18.03 -32.61
C PRO A 432 5.95 18.24 -31.94
N GLY A 433 5.91 19.07 -30.90
CA GLY A 433 4.66 19.41 -30.22
C GLY A 433 4.22 18.33 -29.24
N ARG A 434 2.94 17.97 -29.31
CA ARG A 434 2.34 16.99 -28.38
C ARG A 434 2.70 15.56 -28.79
N VAL A 435 3.19 14.76 -27.83
CA VAL A 435 3.46 13.34 -28.01
C VAL A 435 2.53 12.51 -27.11
N GLY A 436 1.97 11.44 -27.68
CA GLY A 436 1.30 10.40 -26.91
C GLY A 436 2.32 9.38 -26.41
N LEU A 437 2.24 8.98 -25.14
CA LEU A 437 3.08 7.97 -24.53
C LEU A 437 2.19 6.97 -23.77
N GLY A 438 2.50 5.68 -23.84
CA GLY A 438 1.69 4.68 -23.17
C GLY A 438 2.36 3.34 -22.98
N PHE A 439 1.82 2.60 -22.01
CA PHE A 439 2.13 1.21 -21.76
C PHE A 439 0.86 0.37 -21.82
N GLU A 440 0.94 -0.78 -22.47
CA GLU A 440 -0.03 -1.86 -22.36
C GLU A 440 0.64 -3.06 -21.70
N ALA A 441 0.04 -3.55 -20.61
CA ALA A 441 0.52 -4.72 -19.90
C ALA A 441 -0.38 -5.93 -20.18
N HIS A 442 0.27 -7.07 -20.45
CA HIS A 442 -0.36 -8.37 -20.60
C HIS A 442 0.41 -9.39 -19.75
N GLY A 443 -0.14 -9.72 -18.58
CA GLY A 443 0.54 -10.51 -17.57
C GLY A 443 1.84 -9.84 -17.12
N ARG A 444 3.00 -10.43 -17.48
CA ARG A 444 4.31 -9.88 -17.15
C ARG A 444 4.91 -8.93 -18.20
N TRP A 445 4.31 -8.83 -19.38
CA TRP A 445 4.89 -8.10 -20.50
C TRP A 445 4.31 -6.69 -20.60
N TYR A 446 5.18 -5.71 -20.67
CA TYR A 446 4.83 -4.29 -20.83
C TYR A 446 5.27 -3.80 -22.21
N GLN A 447 4.31 -3.55 -23.09
CA GLN A 447 4.55 -2.95 -24.42
C GLN A 447 4.50 -1.44 -24.31
N ALA A 448 5.61 -0.77 -24.57
CA ALA A 448 5.65 0.68 -24.74
C ALA A 448 5.13 1.08 -26.12
N SER A 449 4.43 2.21 -26.20
CA SER A 449 3.94 2.78 -27.44
C SER A 449 4.05 4.31 -27.40
N CYS A 450 4.29 4.92 -28.57
CA CYS A 450 4.24 6.37 -28.73
C CYS A 450 3.35 6.76 -29.93
N ALA A 451 2.85 8.00 -29.91
CA ALA A 451 2.01 8.55 -30.98
C ALA A 451 2.41 10.00 -31.28
N ALA A 452 2.65 10.31 -32.55
CA ALA A 452 2.86 11.67 -33.01
C ALA A 452 1.55 12.43 -33.23
N GLU A 453 0.46 11.71 -33.50
CA GLU A 453 -0.89 12.25 -33.67
C GLU A 453 -1.87 11.43 -32.80
N PRO A 454 -2.96 12.04 -32.29
CA PRO A 454 -3.97 11.33 -31.52
C PRO A 454 -4.51 10.09 -32.24
N GLY A 455 -4.44 8.94 -31.58
CA GLY A 455 -4.96 7.68 -32.11
C GLY A 455 -4.01 6.90 -33.04
N THR A 456 -2.82 7.40 -33.31
CA THR A 456 -1.82 6.72 -34.18
C THR A 456 -0.71 6.06 -33.36
N TRP A 457 -1.10 5.18 -32.44
CA TRP A 457 -0.16 4.48 -31.56
C TRP A 457 0.73 3.50 -32.32
N ALA A 458 2.03 3.62 -32.13
CA ALA A 458 3.02 2.70 -32.67
C ALA A 458 3.84 2.09 -31.51
N PRO A 459 4.05 0.77 -31.52
CA PRO A 459 4.89 0.13 -30.52
C PRO A 459 6.33 0.63 -30.61
N LEU A 460 6.98 0.81 -29.46
CA LEU A 460 8.38 1.23 -29.34
C LEU A 460 9.18 0.12 -28.68
N GLY A 461 10.03 -0.54 -29.47
CA GLY A 461 10.84 -1.66 -29.02
C GLY A 461 10.04 -2.94 -28.74
N ASP A 462 10.74 -3.94 -28.25
CA ASP A 462 10.14 -5.21 -27.79
C ASP A 462 9.46 -5.01 -26.42
N PRO A 463 8.47 -5.85 -26.06
CA PRO A 463 7.87 -5.82 -24.73
C PRO A 463 8.91 -6.02 -23.63
N VAL A 464 8.86 -5.18 -22.59
CA VAL A 464 9.74 -5.28 -21.42
C VAL A 464 9.22 -6.39 -20.48
N ASP A 465 10.11 -7.26 -20.02
CA ASP A 465 9.79 -8.27 -19.01
C ASP A 465 9.62 -7.59 -17.64
N GLY A 466 8.40 -7.58 -17.12
CA GLY A 466 8.06 -6.98 -15.84
C GLY A 466 8.56 -7.74 -14.61
N ASP A 467 9.18 -8.92 -14.78
CA ASP A 467 9.80 -9.62 -13.65
C ASP A 467 10.80 -8.73 -12.90
N LEU A 468 11.47 -7.82 -13.61
CA LEU A 468 12.38 -6.83 -13.00
C LEU A 468 11.71 -5.89 -11.98
N LEU A 469 10.39 -5.66 -12.13
CA LEU A 469 9.60 -4.78 -11.27
C LEU A 469 8.91 -5.55 -10.12
N THR A 470 9.21 -6.83 -9.93
CA THR A 470 8.66 -7.62 -8.82
C THR A 470 9.48 -7.44 -7.56
N SER A 471 8.84 -7.46 -6.39
CA SER A 471 9.55 -7.43 -5.10
C SER A 471 10.51 -8.61 -4.93
N GLN A 472 10.28 -9.73 -5.62
CA GLN A 472 11.18 -10.90 -5.61
C GLN A 472 12.49 -10.66 -6.38
N VAL A 473 12.53 -9.68 -7.29
CA VAL A 473 13.75 -9.27 -8.03
C VAL A 473 14.32 -7.97 -7.49
N ALA A 474 13.46 -6.97 -7.34
CA ALA A 474 13.87 -5.63 -6.90
C ALA A 474 14.09 -5.52 -5.40
N GLY A 475 13.61 -6.50 -4.62
CA GLY A 475 13.58 -6.43 -3.17
C GLY A 475 12.45 -5.52 -2.64
N GLY A 476 12.40 -5.40 -1.32
CA GLY A 476 11.45 -4.51 -0.65
C GLY A 476 10.04 -5.04 -0.54
N PHE A 477 9.12 -4.14 -0.17
CA PHE A 477 7.76 -4.47 0.25
C PHE A 477 6.67 -3.79 -0.59
N THR A 478 7.04 -2.96 -1.57
CA THR A 478 6.11 -2.14 -2.35
C THR A 478 5.67 -2.84 -3.65
N GLY A 479 4.62 -2.31 -4.28
CA GLY A 479 4.18 -2.67 -5.62
C GLY A 479 4.50 -1.55 -6.62
N VAL A 480 4.28 -1.82 -7.90
CA VAL A 480 4.57 -0.87 -8.97
C VAL A 480 3.61 0.32 -8.95
N TYR A 481 4.18 1.52 -9.13
CA TYR A 481 3.44 2.75 -9.44
C TYR A 481 3.68 3.16 -10.89
N ILE A 482 2.66 3.75 -11.52
CA ILE A 482 2.75 4.28 -12.89
C ILE A 482 2.23 5.71 -12.93
N GLY A 483 2.93 6.60 -13.65
CA GLY A 483 2.47 7.96 -13.84
C GLY A 483 3.45 8.91 -14.51
N PRO A 484 3.06 10.20 -14.62
CA PRO A 484 3.85 11.30 -15.13
C PRO A 484 5.16 11.52 -14.38
N TYR A 485 6.22 11.75 -15.14
CA TYR A 485 7.58 11.98 -14.63
C TYR A 485 8.31 13.04 -15.44
N ALA A 486 9.17 13.84 -14.77
CA ALA A 486 10.08 14.77 -15.41
C ALA A 486 11.38 14.93 -14.61
N THR A 487 12.50 15.12 -15.30
CA THR A 487 13.82 15.41 -14.69
C THR A 487 14.73 16.18 -15.63
N SER A 488 15.69 16.92 -15.07
CA SER A 488 16.78 17.57 -15.82
C SER A 488 18.13 16.85 -15.66
N GLY A 489 18.12 15.62 -15.13
CA GLY A 489 19.33 14.79 -15.03
C GLY A 489 20.43 15.44 -14.18
N GLY A 490 20.07 15.99 -13.02
CA GLY A 490 21.02 16.63 -12.10
C GLY A 490 21.36 18.09 -12.41
N ARG A 491 20.75 18.71 -13.44
CA ARG A 491 21.01 20.10 -13.84
C ARG A 491 19.89 21.03 -13.37
N THR A 492 20.20 22.30 -13.19
CA THR A 492 19.18 23.32 -12.94
C THR A 492 18.36 23.56 -14.20
N SER A 493 17.04 23.58 -14.07
CA SER A 493 16.11 23.88 -15.16
C SER A 493 15.02 24.85 -14.71
N THR A 494 14.46 25.61 -15.65
CA THR A 494 13.24 26.41 -15.48
C THR A 494 12.10 25.90 -16.36
N ASN A 495 12.30 24.76 -17.01
CA ASN A 495 11.35 24.16 -17.95
C ASN A 495 10.23 23.41 -17.23
N HIS A 496 9.17 23.11 -17.96
CA HIS A 496 7.98 22.41 -17.48
C HIS A 496 7.57 21.33 -18.47
N ALA A 497 7.00 20.25 -17.95
CA ALA A 497 6.33 19.21 -18.72
C ALA A 497 4.83 19.26 -18.42
N ASP A 498 3.99 19.39 -19.46
CA ASP A 498 2.55 19.55 -19.32
C ASP A 498 1.82 18.30 -19.84
N PHE A 499 1.17 17.60 -18.94
CA PHE A 499 0.39 16.38 -19.23
C PHE A 499 -1.09 16.76 -19.38
N ALA A 500 -1.65 16.61 -20.58
CA ALA A 500 -3.03 17.01 -20.86
C ALA A 500 -4.07 16.08 -20.23
N TRP A 501 -3.71 14.85 -20.00
CA TRP A 501 -4.53 13.83 -19.35
C TRP A 501 -3.67 12.61 -19.02
N PHE A 502 -4.18 11.78 -18.12
CA PHE A 502 -3.66 10.43 -17.87
C PHE A 502 -4.84 9.46 -17.84
N GLU A 503 -4.71 8.32 -18.50
CA GLU A 503 -5.74 7.29 -18.56
C GLU A 503 -5.17 5.96 -18.06
N TYR A 504 -5.93 5.26 -17.22
CA TYR A 504 -5.62 3.91 -16.77
C TYR A 504 -6.87 3.05 -16.90
N THR A 505 -6.82 2.05 -17.76
CA THR A 505 -7.94 1.18 -18.06
C THR A 505 -7.54 -0.27 -17.82
N PRO A 506 -8.24 -1.04 -16.94
CA PRO A 506 -8.06 -2.47 -16.88
C PRO A 506 -8.47 -3.08 -18.22
N LEU A 507 -7.65 -3.99 -18.74
CA LEU A 507 -8.00 -4.81 -19.88
C LEU A 507 -8.74 -6.05 -19.35
N GLU A 508 -9.87 -6.40 -19.95
CA GLU A 508 -10.52 -7.65 -19.62
C GLU A 508 -9.53 -8.78 -19.97
N ALA A 509 -9.27 -9.67 -19.02
CA ALA A 509 -8.58 -10.91 -19.34
C ALA A 509 -9.32 -11.55 -20.50
N ALA A 510 -8.65 -11.76 -21.63
CA ALA A 510 -9.22 -12.56 -22.72
C ALA A 510 -9.73 -13.84 -22.07
N GLY A 511 -11.05 -14.02 -22.04
CA GLY A 511 -11.68 -15.14 -21.36
C GLY A 511 -11.07 -16.46 -21.85
N PRO A 512 -11.05 -17.51 -20.99
CA PRO A 512 -10.52 -18.80 -21.38
C PRO A 512 -11.25 -19.39 -22.56
#